data_210dec0a10e57a2e7358b8c1e94d3794
#
_entry.id   210dec0a10e57a2e7358b8c1e94d3794
#
_cell.length_a   1.000
_cell.length_b   1.000
_cell.length_c   1.000
_cell.angle_alpha   90.00
_cell.angle_beta   90.00
_cell.angle_gamma   90.00
#
_symmetry.space_group_name_H-M   'P 1'
#
loop_
_entity.id
_entity.type
_entity.pdbx_description
1 polymer ?
#
loop_
_entity_poly.entity_id
_entity_poly.type
_entity_poly.pdbx_seq_one_letter_code
_entity_poly.pdbx_strand_id
1 'polypeptide(L)'
;MSMLKIELQQNVYEATLDRINWTFDTLPRICVSFSGGKDSTVMLHLVAQIARQRKRKISVLFIDWEAQFSCTIEHVESMRALYQDVIDDFYWIALPLTTQNALSQYEPEWQCWQPGKPWVRKPPAHAITDPAYFPFYQPAMTFETFVHCFADWFANHRPATVM
;
A
#
# COMPACT_ATOMS: atom_id res chain seq x y z
N MET A 1 -28.82 -16.27 4.68
CA MET A 1 -28.77 -16.31 3.22
C MET A 1 -27.53 -17.08 2.81
N SER A 2 -27.70 -18.27 2.21
CA SER A 2 -26.57 -19.04 1.68
C SER A 2 -26.03 -18.30 0.44
N MET A 3 -24.77 -17.84 0.48
CA MET A 3 -24.13 -17.30 -0.72
C MET A 3 -23.99 -18.43 -1.74
N LEU A 4 -24.60 -18.28 -2.90
CA LEU A 4 -24.43 -19.19 -4.01
C LEU A 4 -22.96 -19.16 -4.46
N LYS A 5 -22.25 -20.26 -4.27
CA LYS A 5 -20.92 -20.42 -4.86
C LYS A 5 -21.09 -20.71 -6.36
N ILE A 6 -20.57 -19.84 -7.19
CA ILE A 6 -20.51 -20.05 -8.63
C ILE A 6 -19.11 -20.58 -8.94
N GLU A 7 -19.03 -21.82 -9.44
CA GLU A 7 -17.77 -22.38 -9.94
C GLU A 7 -17.46 -21.78 -11.31
N LEU A 8 -16.31 -21.12 -11.40
CA LEU A 8 -15.79 -20.60 -12.65
C LEU A 8 -14.93 -21.68 -13.32
N GLN A 9 -14.98 -21.78 -14.66
CA GLN A 9 -14.11 -22.66 -15.47
C GLN A 9 -12.66 -22.15 -15.57
N GLN A 10 -12.27 -21.25 -14.66
CA GLN A 10 -11.02 -20.50 -14.67
C GLN A 10 -10.35 -20.62 -13.30
N ASN A 11 -9.04 -20.85 -13.27
CA ASN A 11 -8.30 -20.88 -12.03
C ASN A 11 -8.06 -19.45 -11.49
N VAL A 12 -7.63 -19.36 -10.22
CA VAL A 12 -7.42 -18.08 -9.53
C VAL A 12 -6.37 -17.20 -10.23
N TYR A 13 -5.32 -17.80 -10.77
CA TYR A 13 -4.26 -17.07 -11.47
C TYR A 13 -4.79 -16.41 -12.75
N GLU A 14 -5.48 -17.16 -13.59
CA GLU A 14 -6.10 -16.63 -14.82
C GLU A 14 -7.11 -15.53 -14.52
N ALA A 15 -7.99 -15.77 -13.53
CA ALA A 15 -8.95 -14.76 -13.09
C ALA A 15 -8.29 -13.48 -12.56
N THR A 16 -7.14 -13.61 -11.90
CA THR A 16 -6.37 -12.47 -11.41
C THR A 16 -5.78 -11.68 -12.57
N LEU A 17 -5.18 -12.35 -13.55
CA LEU A 17 -4.61 -11.68 -14.73
C LEU A 17 -5.68 -10.93 -15.52
N ASP A 18 -6.87 -11.53 -15.70
CA ASP A 18 -7.98 -10.87 -16.38
C ASP A 18 -8.43 -9.60 -15.66
N ARG A 19 -8.55 -9.65 -14.32
CA ARG A 19 -8.90 -8.47 -13.52
C ARG A 19 -7.85 -7.37 -13.59
N ILE A 20 -6.56 -7.73 -13.50
CA ILE A 20 -5.48 -6.75 -13.62
C ILE A 20 -5.51 -6.14 -15.03
N ASN A 21 -5.65 -6.96 -16.08
CA ASN A 21 -5.76 -6.46 -17.45
C ASN A 21 -6.93 -5.50 -17.63
N TRP A 22 -8.11 -5.89 -17.14
CA TRP A 22 -9.30 -5.01 -17.14
C TRP A 22 -9.04 -3.69 -16.41
N THR A 23 -8.36 -3.73 -15.27
CA THR A 23 -7.99 -2.52 -14.52
C THR A 23 -7.10 -1.59 -15.35
N PHE A 24 -6.10 -2.14 -16.04
CA PHE A 24 -5.22 -1.37 -16.92
C PHE A 24 -5.97 -0.81 -18.15
N ASP A 25 -6.99 -1.52 -18.65
CA ASP A 25 -7.80 -1.06 -19.78
C ASP A 25 -8.75 0.06 -19.38
N THR A 26 -9.24 0.03 -18.13
CA THR A 26 -10.30 0.92 -17.67
C THR A 26 -9.75 2.16 -16.95
N LEU A 27 -8.65 2.01 -16.20
CA LEU A 27 -8.16 3.06 -15.31
C LEU A 27 -6.79 3.60 -15.74
N PRO A 28 -6.67 4.93 -15.87
CA PRO A 28 -5.42 5.56 -16.29
C PRO A 28 -4.34 5.55 -15.21
N ARG A 29 -4.72 5.48 -13.92
CA ARG A 29 -3.79 5.48 -12.79
C ARG A 29 -4.04 4.29 -11.88
N ILE A 30 -2.97 3.62 -11.47
CA ILE A 30 -3.03 2.43 -10.63
C ILE A 30 -2.00 2.58 -9.52
N CYS A 31 -2.44 2.36 -8.28
CA CYS A 31 -1.58 2.26 -7.12
C CYS A 31 -1.75 0.88 -6.48
N VAL A 32 -0.65 0.21 -6.18
CA VAL A 32 -0.65 -1.08 -5.47
C VAL A 32 -0.43 -0.82 -3.99
N SER A 33 -1.40 -1.22 -3.13
CA SER A 33 -1.22 -1.23 -1.68
C SER A 33 -0.35 -2.43 -1.30
N PHE A 34 0.88 -2.16 -0.89
CA PHE A 34 1.91 -3.15 -0.64
C PHE A 34 2.25 -3.22 0.84
N SER A 35 1.94 -4.31 1.51
CA SER A 35 2.21 -4.50 2.94
C SER A 35 3.57 -5.15 3.24
N GLY A 36 4.30 -5.60 2.22
CA GLY A 36 5.49 -6.43 2.40
C GLY A 36 5.20 -7.91 2.72
N GLY A 37 3.92 -8.30 2.82
CA GLY A 37 3.50 -9.68 3.03
C GLY A 37 3.48 -10.49 1.73
N LYS A 38 3.36 -11.82 1.84
CA LYS A 38 3.41 -12.74 0.69
C LYS A 38 2.35 -12.44 -0.38
N ASP A 39 1.12 -12.16 0.03
CA ASP A 39 0.00 -11.98 -0.90
C ASP A 39 0.12 -10.65 -1.65
N SER A 40 0.47 -9.56 -0.96
CA SER A 40 0.74 -8.27 -1.58
C SER A 40 1.99 -8.30 -2.48
N THR A 41 2.98 -9.15 -2.15
CA THR A 41 4.14 -9.37 -3.02
C THR A 41 3.74 -10.04 -4.32
N VAL A 42 2.90 -11.08 -4.28
CA VAL A 42 2.38 -11.73 -5.50
C VAL A 42 1.59 -10.72 -6.34
N MET A 43 0.72 -9.93 -5.71
CA MET A 43 -0.04 -8.87 -6.40
C MET A 43 0.91 -7.88 -7.10
N LEU A 44 1.93 -7.38 -6.39
CA LEU A 44 2.90 -6.43 -6.96
C LEU A 44 3.65 -7.06 -8.16
N HIS A 45 4.06 -8.33 -8.06
CA HIS A 45 4.70 -9.04 -9.17
C HIS A 45 3.82 -9.10 -10.42
N LEU A 46 2.56 -9.50 -10.27
CA LEU A 46 1.63 -9.65 -11.40
C LEU A 46 1.30 -8.29 -12.02
N VAL A 47 1.05 -7.27 -11.20
CA VAL A 47 0.76 -5.91 -11.69
C VAL A 47 1.98 -5.32 -12.40
N ALA A 48 3.19 -5.46 -11.84
CA ALA A 48 4.43 -4.97 -12.44
C ALA A 48 4.73 -5.66 -13.78
N GLN A 49 4.48 -6.98 -13.89
CA GLN A 49 4.64 -7.71 -15.14
C GLN A 49 3.71 -7.15 -16.24
N ILE A 50 2.44 -6.92 -15.93
CA ILE A 50 1.48 -6.37 -16.89
C ILE A 50 1.82 -4.91 -17.21
N ALA A 51 2.25 -4.12 -16.23
CA ALA A 51 2.72 -2.75 -16.44
C ALA A 51 3.87 -2.69 -17.47
N ARG A 52 4.86 -3.59 -17.35
CA ARG A 52 5.97 -3.71 -18.34
C ARG A 52 5.46 -4.06 -19.73
N GLN A 53 4.59 -5.06 -19.85
CA GLN A 53 4.02 -5.48 -21.14
C GLN A 53 3.26 -4.32 -21.82
N ARG A 54 2.55 -3.53 -21.02
CA ARG A 54 1.75 -2.39 -21.49
C ARG A 54 2.53 -1.08 -21.61
N LYS A 55 3.81 -1.08 -21.22
CA LYS A 55 4.69 0.11 -21.17
C LYS A 55 4.04 1.24 -20.33
N ARG A 56 3.40 0.86 -19.24
CA ARG A 56 2.76 1.78 -18.30
C ARG A 56 3.50 1.79 -16.97
N LYS A 57 3.35 2.89 -16.26
CA LYS A 57 3.84 3.04 -14.89
C LYS A 57 2.71 2.79 -13.88
N ILE A 58 3.11 2.42 -12.67
CA ILE A 58 2.24 2.25 -11.51
C ILE A 58 2.82 3.01 -10.33
N SER A 59 1.98 3.30 -9.35
CA SER A 59 2.43 3.76 -8.04
C SER A 59 2.32 2.63 -7.02
N VAL A 60 3.06 2.74 -5.92
CA VAL A 60 3.01 1.79 -4.81
C VAL A 60 2.80 2.56 -3.52
N LEU A 61 1.87 2.10 -2.68
CA LEU A 61 1.64 2.60 -1.33
C LEU A 61 2.13 1.55 -0.31
N PHE A 62 3.08 1.93 0.52
CA PHE A 62 3.53 1.15 1.67
C PHE A 62 3.37 1.97 2.94
N ILE A 63 2.59 1.48 3.90
CA ILE A 63 2.45 2.12 5.21
C ILE A 63 3.38 1.42 6.19
N ASP A 64 4.34 2.17 6.65
CA ASP A 64 5.37 1.73 7.56
C ASP A 64 4.93 1.94 9.01
N TRP A 65 4.70 0.84 9.72
CA TRP A 65 4.22 0.81 11.10
C TRP A 65 5.34 0.93 12.15
N GLU A 66 6.51 1.45 11.79
CA GLU A 66 7.64 1.61 12.72
C GLU A 66 8.16 0.28 13.30
N ALA A 67 7.32 -0.47 14.02
CA ALA A 67 7.67 -1.71 14.72
C ALA A 67 7.59 -2.98 13.83
N GLN A 68 7.77 -2.83 12.51
CA GLN A 68 7.86 -3.97 11.60
C GLN A 68 9.20 -4.69 11.71
N PHE A 69 9.20 -6.00 11.40
CA PHE A 69 10.43 -6.79 11.36
C PHE A 69 11.41 -6.24 10.32
N SER A 70 12.72 -6.30 10.63
CA SER A 70 13.78 -5.86 9.72
C SER A 70 13.70 -6.57 8.35
N CYS A 71 13.44 -7.88 8.35
CA CYS A 71 13.28 -8.65 7.11
C CYS A 71 12.11 -8.16 6.24
N THR A 72 11.03 -7.65 6.83
CA THR A 72 9.92 -7.04 6.09
C THR A 72 10.40 -5.75 5.41
N ILE A 73 11.13 -4.90 6.13
CA ILE A 73 11.67 -3.65 5.59
C ILE A 73 12.67 -3.92 4.46
N GLU A 74 13.59 -4.86 4.68
CA GLU A 74 14.56 -5.30 3.65
C GLU A 74 13.85 -5.85 2.40
N HIS A 75 12.77 -6.61 2.60
CA HIS A 75 11.97 -7.12 1.50
C HIS A 75 11.29 -5.99 0.71
N VAL A 76 10.70 -5.01 1.41
CA VAL A 76 10.06 -3.86 0.76
C VAL A 76 11.08 -3.04 -0.04
N GLU A 77 12.27 -2.80 0.50
CA GLU A 77 13.37 -2.12 -0.23
C GLU A 77 13.79 -2.92 -1.46
N SER A 78 13.90 -4.24 -1.32
CA SER A 78 14.25 -5.12 -2.45
C SER A 78 13.20 -5.07 -3.56
N MET A 79 11.91 -5.06 -3.20
CA MET A 79 10.82 -4.96 -4.19
C MET A 79 10.79 -3.57 -4.85
N ARG A 80 11.02 -2.51 -4.10
CA ARG A 80 11.14 -1.15 -4.62
C ARG A 80 12.28 -1.05 -5.65
N ALA A 81 13.45 -1.62 -5.35
CA ALA A 81 14.59 -1.65 -6.26
C ALA A 81 14.32 -2.52 -7.50
N LEU A 82 13.71 -3.70 -7.32
CA LEU A 82 13.41 -4.65 -8.39
C LEU A 82 12.46 -4.08 -9.45
N TYR A 83 11.52 -3.24 -9.05
CA TYR A 83 10.47 -2.69 -9.91
C TYR A 83 10.63 -1.20 -10.21
N GLN A 84 11.80 -0.60 -9.94
CA GLN A 84 12.08 0.81 -10.22
C GLN A 84 11.83 1.22 -11.69
N ASP A 85 11.91 0.25 -12.62
CA ASP A 85 11.65 0.46 -14.03
C ASP A 85 10.18 0.69 -14.36
N VAL A 86 9.25 0.23 -13.53
CA VAL A 86 7.79 0.39 -13.73
C VAL A 86 7.10 1.19 -12.64
N ILE A 87 7.77 1.43 -11.51
CA ILE A 87 7.24 2.28 -10.45
C ILE A 87 7.56 3.74 -10.77
N ASP A 88 6.53 4.58 -10.79
CA ASP A 88 6.65 6.03 -10.94
C ASP A 88 6.80 6.69 -9.56
N ASP A 89 5.84 6.42 -8.67
CA ASP A 89 5.87 6.89 -7.29
C ASP A 89 5.83 5.72 -6.31
N PHE A 90 6.75 5.72 -5.34
CA PHE A 90 6.70 4.81 -4.21
C PHE A 90 6.41 5.61 -2.94
N TYR A 91 5.14 5.59 -2.51
CA TYR A 91 4.69 6.27 -1.29
C TYR A 91 5.03 5.41 -0.06
N TRP A 92 6.23 5.60 0.47
CA TRP A 92 6.65 4.99 1.74
C TRP A 92 6.21 5.90 2.88
N ILE A 93 5.13 5.55 3.57
CA ILE A 93 4.51 6.40 4.58
C ILE A 93 5.06 6.07 5.96
N ALA A 94 5.77 7.00 6.57
CA ALA A 94 6.25 6.92 7.95
C ALA A 94 5.69 8.13 8.74
N LEU A 95 4.37 8.19 8.82
CA LEU A 95 3.61 9.27 9.49
C LEU A 95 3.00 8.77 10.81
N PRO A 96 2.71 9.67 11.75
CA PRO A 96 2.03 9.34 12.99
C PRO A 96 0.58 8.89 12.74
N LEU A 97 0.40 7.59 12.49
CA LEU A 97 -0.91 6.96 12.31
C LEU A 97 -1.27 6.11 13.53
N THR A 98 -2.56 6.05 13.84
CA THR A 98 -3.10 5.32 14.98
C THR A 98 -3.70 3.99 14.52
N THR A 99 -3.46 2.94 15.27
CA THR A 99 -4.08 1.62 15.09
C THR A 99 -4.45 1.00 16.42
N GLN A 100 -5.29 -0.03 16.39
CA GLN A 100 -5.62 -0.78 17.58
C GLN A 100 -4.39 -1.54 18.10
N ASN A 101 -4.18 -1.47 19.40
CA ASN A 101 -3.12 -2.21 20.07
C ASN A 101 -3.65 -3.59 20.50
N ALA A 102 -3.31 -4.61 19.74
CA ALA A 102 -3.72 -5.98 20.04
C ALA A 102 -2.96 -6.62 21.23
N LEU A 103 -1.92 -5.96 21.73
CA LEU A 103 -1.04 -6.51 22.78
C LEU A 103 -1.39 -6.01 24.18
N SER A 104 -2.11 -4.90 24.31
CA SER A 104 -2.43 -4.30 25.61
C SER A 104 -3.91 -4.01 25.78
N GLN A 105 -4.46 -4.45 26.93
CA GLN A 105 -5.82 -4.08 27.35
C GLN A 105 -5.87 -2.69 27.99
N TYR A 106 -4.72 -2.16 28.43
CA TYR A 106 -4.63 -0.87 29.12
C TYR A 106 -4.34 0.28 28.18
N GLU A 107 -3.73 -0.02 27.03
CA GLU A 107 -3.44 0.94 25.96
C GLU A 107 -4.09 0.39 24.67
N PRO A 108 -5.38 0.68 24.45
CA PRO A 108 -6.13 0.09 23.33
C PRO A 108 -5.69 0.59 21.96
N GLU A 109 -4.98 1.70 21.92
CA GLU A 109 -4.47 2.31 20.69
C GLU A 109 -2.95 2.44 20.75
N TRP A 110 -2.30 2.29 19.61
CA TRP A 110 -0.90 2.57 19.41
C TRP A 110 -0.72 3.52 18.24
N GLN A 111 0.14 4.53 18.43
CA GLN A 111 0.52 5.47 17.38
C GLN A 111 1.96 5.24 16.98
N CYS A 112 2.18 4.83 15.71
CA CYS A 112 3.52 4.74 15.15
C CYS A 112 4.12 6.14 14.90
N TRP A 113 5.44 6.22 14.81
CA TRP A 113 6.19 7.44 14.50
C TRP A 113 5.79 8.66 15.34
N GLN A 114 5.40 8.42 16.61
CA GLN A 114 4.90 9.47 17.49
C GLN A 114 6.00 10.52 17.76
N PRO A 115 5.75 11.81 17.47
CA PRO A 115 6.70 12.88 17.77
C PRO A 115 7.03 12.95 19.27
N GLY A 116 8.33 13.15 19.58
CA GLY A 116 8.80 13.27 20.96
C GLY A 116 8.95 11.96 21.72
N LYS A 117 8.62 10.82 21.13
CA LYS A 117 8.93 9.51 21.71
C LYS A 117 10.13 8.85 21.00
N PRO A 118 10.89 7.97 21.70
CA PRO A 118 11.93 7.18 21.05
C PRO A 118 11.27 6.17 20.09
N TRP A 119 11.71 6.17 18.86
CA TRP A 119 11.22 5.23 17.85
C TRP A 119 12.00 3.91 17.89
N VAL A 120 11.35 2.80 17.54
CA VAL A 120 11.96 1.47 17.46
C VAL A 120 13.12 1.45 16.45
N ARG A 121 13.00 2.21 15.37
CA ARG A 121 14.04 2.42 14.37
C ARG A 121 13.86 3.78 13.68
N LYS A 122 14.84 4.17 12.87
CA LYS A 122 14.69 5.36 12.02
C LYS A 122 13.97 4.98 10.71
N PRO A 123 13.09 5.85 10.19
CA PRO A 123 12.54 5.66 8.86
C PRO A 123 13.65 5.77 7.80
N PRO A 124 13.52 5.09 6.64
CA PRO A 124 14.43 5.30 5.51
C PRO A 124 14.44 6.77 5.06
N ALA A 125 15.57 7.21 4.51
CA ALA A 125 15.74 8.62 4.10
C ALA A 125 14.75 9.08 3.02
N HIS A 126 14.22 8.13 2.24
CA HIS A 126 13.23 8.40 1.18
C HIS A 126 11.78 8.27 1.66
N ALA A 127 11.56 7.89 2.93
CA ALA A 127 10.21 7.80 3.48
C ALA A 127 9.59 9.19 3.65
N ILE A 128 8.28 9.26 3.44
CA ILE A 128 7.48 10.46 3.68
C ILE A 128 7.22 10.55 5.19
N THR A 129 7.90 11.48 5.84
CA THR A 129 7.84 11.71 7.29
C THR A 129 7.17 13.04 7.65
N ASP A 130 6.98 13.93 6.67
CA ASP A 130 6.33 15.21 6.86
C ASP A 130 4.82 15.07 6.61
N PRO A 131 3.97 15.27 7.65
CA PRO A 131 2.52 15.26 7.48
C PRO A 131 1.99 16.28 6.47
N ALA A 132 2.69 17.38 6.25
CA ALA A 132 2.29 18.40 5.29
C ALA A 132 2.36 17.92 3.82
N TYR A 133 3.00 16.79 3.56
CA TYR A 133 3.01 16.18 2.22
C TYR A 133 1.60 15.82 1.73
N PHE A 134 0.70 15.47 2.67
CA PHE A 134 -0.69 15.13 2.36
C PHE A 134 -1.64 16.18 2.88
N PRO A 135 -2.27 17.01 2.02
CA PRO A 135 -3.20 18.05 2.45
C PRO A 135 -4.39 17.56 3.27
N PHE A 136 -4.71 16.28 3.18
CA PHE A 136 -5.81 15.63 3.92
C PHE A 136 -5.41 15.10 5.29
N TYR A 137 -4.10 15.07 5.61
CA TYR A 137 -3.63 14.48 6.86
C TYR A 137 -4.15 15.28 8.07
N GLN A 138 -4.59 14.53 9.08
CA GLN A 138 -5.00 15.10 10.37
C GLN A 138 -4.29 14.33 11.52
N PRO A 139 -3.94 15.02 12.62
CA PRO A 139 -3.38 14.36 13.80
C PRO A 139 -4.28 13.24 14.32
N ALA A 140 -3.68 12.15 14.79
CA ALA A 140 -4.37 10.94 15.27
C ALA A 140 -5.24 10.21 14.22
N MET A 141 -5.00 10.47 12.93
CA MET A 141 -5.66 9.75 11.85
C MET A 141 -5.41 8.25 11.96
N THR A 142 -6.45 7.45 11.80
CA THR A 142 -6.31 5.99 11.75
C THR A 142 -5.82 5.50 10.39
N PHE A 143 -5.30 4.27 10.34
CA PHE A 143 -4.91 3.62 9.08
C PHE A 143 -6.06 3.61 8.06
N GLU A 144 -7.24 3.20 8.49
CA GLU A 144 -8.41 3.08 7.61
C GLU A 144 -8.77 4.43 7.01
N THR A 145 -8.82 5.47 7.85
CA THR A 145 -9.10 6.83 7.39
C THR A 145 -8.03 7.34 6.43
N PHE A 146 -6.74 7.08 6.75
CA PHE A 146 -5.64 7.48 5.88
C PHE A 146 -5.74 6.84 4.49
N VAL A 147 -5.98 5.53 4.42
CA VAL A 147 -6.07 4.80 3.13
C VAL A 147 -7.23 5.33 2.27
N HIS A 148 -8.38 5.60 2.86
CA HIS A 148 -9.50 6.20 2.13
C HIS A 148 -9.17 7.60 1.60
N CYS A 149 -8.64 8.48 2.45
CA CYS A 149 -8.25 9.82 2.03
C CYS A 149 -7.11 9.80 1.00
N PHE A 150 -6.17 8.85 1.14
CA PHE A 150 -5.11 8.65 0.15
C PHE A 150 -5.68 8.24 -1.21
N ALA A 151 -6.65 7.32 -1.23
CA ALA A 151 -7.27 6.89 -2.48
C ALA A 151 -7.97 8.06 -3.20
N ASP A 152 -8.70 8.89 -2.48
CA ASP A 152 -9.35 10.09 -3.02
C ASP A 152 -8.33 11.12 -3.52
N TRP A 153 -7.28 11.37 -2.74
CA TRP A 153 -6.19 12.27 -3.13
C TRP A 153 -5.43 11.74 -4.35
N PHE A 154 -5.12 10.44 -4.37
CA PHE A 154 -4.44 9.79 -5.49
C PHE A 154 -5.29 9.86 -6.76
N ALA A 155 -6.58 9.69 -6.66
CA ALA A 155 -7.49 9.84 -7.79
C ALA A 155 -7.49 11.27 -8.36
N ASN A 156 -7.37 12.30 -7.50
CA ASN A 156 -7.36 13.71 -7.91
C ASN A 156 -8.40 14.02 -9.01
N HIS A 157 -9.67 13.64 -8.75
CA HIS A 157 -10.81 13.77 -9.66
C HIS A 157 -10.66 13.05 -11.03
N ARG A 158 -9.72 12.12 -11.15
CA ARG A 158 -9.53 11.25 -12.32
C ARG A 158 -9.78 9.79 -11.93
N PRO A 159 -10.31 8.97 -12.84
CA PRO A 159 -10.44 7.54 -12.57
C PRO A 159 -9.11 6.91 -12.17
N ALA A 160 -9.05 6.34 -10.98
CA ALA A 160 -7.89 5.65 -10.45
C ALA A 160 -8.33 4.50 -9.55
N THR A 161 -7.42 3.59 -9.22
CA THR A 161 -7.66 2.57 -8.21
C THR A 161 -6.43 2.37 -7.33
N VAL A 162 -6.68 2.03 -6.05
CA VAL A 162 -5.70 1.48 -5.13
C VAL A 162 -6.08 0.01 -4.93
N MET A 163 -5.17 -0.90 -5.26
CA MET A 163 -5.35 -2.36 -5.19
C MET A 163 -4.55 -2.96 -4.04
#